data_594b7ea66b465ecadec0d55b3fb96bc8
#
_entry.id   594b7ea66b465ecadec0d55b3fb96bc8
#
_cell.length_a   1.000
_cell.length_b   1.000
_cell.length_c   1.000
_cell.angle_alpha   90.00
_cell.angle_beta   90.00
_cell.angle_gamma   90.00
#
_symmetry.space_group_name_H-M   'P 1'
#
loop_
_entity.id
_entity.type
_entity.pdbx_description
1 polymer ?
#
loop_
_entity_poly.entity_id
_entity_poly.type
_entity_poly.pdbx_seq_one_letter_code
_entity_poly.pdbx_strand_id
1 'polypeptide(L)'
;MKQARTVCFSSLLLTLILMMQFTGCKSDNNSTGPLPTEQLAPPSNVTVSLYAASGTGASIRWTASPDQSASDFKGYTVITNRVDSLGSTLGLQDSALIAKGDSTFHNVTLDAGRQYRYQSSVYSVRNDGSRSQAATSVIYAGVYEATSNSKIDEFSNAASAKSGFGWDPFTGLGTQYSYSSSNSAMIDLHLRSTGTGLNFYSPSAPAVSITNARQTKIGLIGTGQAAFDKAENLEEPNLDNIAVAQDNVYLIKTQDNYYVKVWVKSIVKTGNNSYNTVSFDYKIQPMKGLRVLKSRH
;
A
#
# COMPACT_ATOMS: atom_id res chain seq x y z
N MET A 1 -35.68 -50.91 7.68
CA MET A 1 -35.31 -51.13 9.07
C MET A 1 -33.83 -50.83 9.25
N LYS A 2 -33.49 -49.72 9.87
CA LYS A 2 -32.39 -49.52 10.82
C LYS A 2 -32.33 -48.02 11.17
N GLN A 3 -32.35 -47.82 12.46
CA GLN A 3 -32.69 -46.58 13.19
C GLN A 3 -31.61 -45.50 13.09
N ALA A 4 -32.09 -44.26 13.05
CA ALA A 4 -31.36 -43.05 13.39
C ALA A 4 -30.90 -43.06 14.85
N ARG A 5 -29.68 -42.62 15.13
CA ARG A 5 -29.24 -42.20 16.46
C ARG A 5 -28.83 -40.72 16.40
N THR A 6 -29.75 -39.93 16.91
CA THR A 6 -29.52 -38.52 17.27
C THR A 6 -28.66 -38.51 18.53
N VAL A 7 -27.52 -37.81 18.49
CA VAL A 7 -26.73 -37.48 19.69
C VAL A 7 -26.84 -35.97 19.90
N CYS A 8 -27.64 -35.62 20.90
CA CYS A 8 -27.70 -34.29 21.51
C CYS A 8 -26.45 -34.08 22.37
N PHE A 9 -25.59 -33.11 22.05
CA PHE A 9 -24.58 -32.60 22.99
C PHE A 9 -25.08 -31.28 23.56
N SER A 10 -25.57 -31.38 24.80
CA SER A 10 -25.86 -30.22 25.65
C SER A 10 -24.54 -29.61 26.11
N SER A 11 -24.23 -28.39 25.65
CA SER A 11 -23.12 -27.60 26.16
C SER A 11 -23.56 -26.90 27.44
N LEU A 12 -23.09 -27.39 28.59
CA LEU A 12 -23.26 -26.77 29.89
C LEU A 12 -22.24 -25.66 30.06
N LEU A 13 -22.68 -24.41 29.89
CA LEU A 13 -21.86 -23.21 30.12
C LEU A 13 -21.77 -22.97 31.64
N LEU A 14 -20.68 -23.41 32.26
CA LEU A 14 -20.39 -23.19 33.68
C LEU A 14 -19.73 -21.82 33.84
N THR A 15 -20.52 -20.81 34.20
CA THR A 15 -20.04 -19.47 34.56
C THR A 15 -19.50 -19.52 35.99
N LEU A 16 -18.18 -19.61 36.14
CA LEU A 16 -17.51 -19.51 37.43
C LEU A 16 -17.26 -18.04 37.77
N ILE A 17 -18.17 -17.42 38.51
CA ILE A 17 -17.98 -16.11 39.11
C ILE A 17 -17.07 -16.28 40.34
N LEU A 18 -15.81 -15.94 40.20
CA LEU A 18 -14.85 -15.89 41.28
C LEU A 18 -14.98 -14.53 41.98
N MET A 19 -15.83 -14.47 43.04
CA MET A 19 -15.80 -13.33 43.97
C MET A 19 -14.52 -13.41 44.81
N MET A 20 -13.51 -12.63 44.46
CA MET A 20 -12.40 -12.36 45.37
C MET A 20 -12.85 -11.34 46.40
N GLN A 21 -13.14 -11.83 47.62
CA GLN A 21 -13.26 -10.99 48.80
C GLN A 21 -11.87 -10.50 49.17
N PHE A 22 -11.59 -9.24 48.92
CA PHE A 22 -10.40 -8.56 49.48
C PHE A 22 -10.64 -8.36 50.99
N THR A 23 -10.14 -9.29 51.79
CA THR A 23 -9.90 -9.01 53.21
C THR A 23 -8.72 -8.09 53.30
N GLY A 24 -8.95 -6.84 53.74
CA GLY A 24 -7.91 -5.86 53.95
C GLY A 24 -6.96 -6.30 55.05
N CYS A 25 -5.75 -6.72 54.70
CA CYS A 25 -4.60 -6.65 55.56
C CYS A 25 -4.07 -5.22 55.56
N LYS A 26 -4.29 -4.48 56.64
CA LYS A 26 -3.40 -3.32 56.93
C LYS A 26 -2.01 -3.84 57.16
N SER A 27 -1.19 -3.82 56.16
CA SER A 27 0.25 -3.94 56.28
C SER A 27 0.84 -2.51 56.28
N ASP A 28 1.26 -2.06 57.42
CA ASP A 28 2.14 -0.89 57.53
C ASP A 28 3.50 -1.24 56.93
N ASN A 29 3.56 -1.30 55.63
CA ASN A 29 4.81 -1.36 54.90
C ASN A 29 5.19 0.03 54.52
N ASN A 30 6.03 0.65 55.30
CA ASN A 30 6.88 1.79 54.94
C ASN A 30 7.84 1.32 53.85
N SER A 31 7.32 0.97 52.68
CA SER A 31 8.10 0.68 51.49
C SER A 31 8.54 2.02 50.92
N THR A 32 9.73 2.47 51.37
CA THR A 32 10.48 3.56 50.73
C THR A 32 11.10 3.13 49.40
N GLY A 33 10.42 2.26 48.66
CA GLY A 33 10.76 2.03 47.26
C GLY A 33 10.46 3.30 46.44
N PRO A 34 11.30 3.65 45.49
CA PRO A 34 10.98 4.78 44.61
C PRO A 34 9.60 4.55 44.00
N LEU A 35 8.70 5.54 44.14
CA LEU A 35 7.42 5.54 43.45
C LEU A 35 7.65 5.22 41.97
N PRO A 36 6.82 4.40 41.31
CA PRO A 36 6.95 4.20 39.89
C PRO A 36 7.02 5.56 39.21
N THR A 37 8.10 5.85 38.52
CA THR A 37 8.25 7.10 37.79
C THR A 37 7.10 7.15 36.79
N GLU A 38 6.21 8.14 36.95
CA GLU A 38 5.06 8.29 36.05
C GLU A 38 5.57 8.35 34.59
N GLN A 39 5.03 7.52 33.73
CA GLN A 39 5.47 7.46 32.35
C GLN A 39 5.14 8.79 31.67
N LEU A 40 6.10 9.39 30.92
CA LEU A 40 5.83 10.58 30.14
C LEU A 40 4.67 10.39 29.18
N ALA A 41 3.86 11.43 29.04
CA ALA A 41 2.85 11.46 27.99
C ALA A 41 3.53 11.46 26.60
N PRO A 42 3.03 10.70 25.63
CA PRO A 42 3.55 10.74 24.27
C PRO A 42 3.26 12.08 23.59
N PRO A 43 4.01 12.43 22.55
CA PRO A 43 3.59 13.47 21.62
C PRO A 43 2.30 13.04 20.90
N SER A 44 1.60 13.95 20.23
CA SER A 44 0.38 13.66 19.51
C SER A 44 0.41 14.20 18.07
N ASN A 45 -0.62 13.88 17.28
CA ASN A 45 -0.80 14.38 15.92
C ASN A 45 0.47 14.24 15.04
N VAL A 46 1.10 13.07 15.06
CA VAL A 46 2.25 12.81 14.19
C VAL A 46 1.76 12.78 12.75
N THR A 47 2.29 13.71 11.95
CA THR A 47 1.99 13.85 10.53
C THR A 47 3.26 13.75 9.70
N VAL A 48 3.12 13.35 8.45
CA VAL A 48 4.24 13.25 7.51
C VAL A 48 3.86 13.93 6.21
N SER A 49 4.80 14.72 5.67
CA SER A 49 4.72 15.30 4.35
C SER A 49 5.98 15.01 3.56
N LEU A 50 5.84 14.57 2.31
CA LEU A 50 6.97 14.46 1.38
C LEU A 50 7.32 15.86 0.87
N TYR A 51 8.59 16.26 0.95
CA TYR A 51 8.99 17.62 0.56
C TYR A 51 9.91 17.67 -0.67
N ALA A 52 10.45 16.54 -1.12
CA ALA A 52 11.29 16.51 -2.31
C ALA A 52 10.49 16.04 -3.53
N ALA A 53 10.61 16.72 -4.66
CA ALA A 53 10.00 16.27 -5.92
C ALA A 53 10.46 14.87 -6.33
N SER A 54 11.68 14.46 -5.97
CA SER A 54 12.20 13.10 -6.08
C SER A 54 11.50 12.10 -5.15
N GLY A 55 10.80 12.61 -4.08
CA GLY A 55 10.21 11.86 -2.99
C GLY A 55 11.21 11.07 -2.15
N THR A 56 12.43 11.55 -2.10
CA THR A 56 13.49 11.02 -1.24
C THR A 56 13.61 11.78 0.07
N GLY A 57 12.69 12.70 0.36
CA GLY A 57 12.67 13.46 1.60
C GLY A 57 11.27 13.53 2.22
N ALA A 58 11.18 13.32 3.52
CA ALA A 58 9.95 13.48 4.28
C ALA A 58 10.20 14.36 5.52
N SER A 59 9.21 15.20 5.85
CA SER A 59 9.16 15.96 7.09
C SER A 59 8.13 15.32 8.02
N ILE A 60 8.59 14.91 9.18
CA ILE A 60 7.79 14.36 10.27
C ILE A 60 7.49 15.49 11.23
N ARG A 61 6.23 15.76 11.54
CA ARG A 61 5.78 16.81 12.47
C ARG A 61 4.88 16.21 13.52
N TRP A 62 4.92 16.79 14.73
CA TRP A 62 4.07 16.35 15.84
C TRP A 62 3.65 17.52 16.72
N THR A 63 2.62 17.32 17.51
CA THR A 63 2.25 18.20 18.60
C THR A 63 3.04 17.80 19.85
N ALA A 64 3.59 18.78 20.52
CA ALA A 64 4.40 18.56 21.72
C ALA A 64 3.68 17.76 22.80
N SER A 65 4.43 16.98 23.55
CA SER A 65 3.94 16.30 24.75
C SER A 65 3.48 17.32 25.80
N PRO A 66 2.38 17.05 26.54
CA PRO A 66 2.01 17.84 27.71
C PRO A 66 3.14 18.00 28.75
N ASP A 67 4.02 16.99 28.85
CA ASP A 67 5.12 16.96 29.81
C ASP A 67 6.38 17.69 29.31
N GLN A 68 6.32 18.39 28.17
CA GLN A 68 7.48 19.11 27.63
C GLN A 68 8.08 20.12 28.60
N SER A 69 7.29 20.67 29.54
CA SER A 69 7.77 21.61 30.57
C SER A 69 8.48 20.93 31.75
N ALA A 70 8.34 19.63 31.95
CA ALA A 70 8.94 18.91 33.09
C ALA A 70 10.46 19.09 33.13
N SER A 71 11.02 19.17 34.34
CA SER A 71 12.47 19.44 34.56
C SER A 71 13.35 18.32 34.04
N ASP A 72 12.86 17.09 34.01
CA ASP A 72 13.55 15.89 33.55
C ASP A 72 13.22 15.53 32.08
N PHE A 73 12.42 16.34 31.40
CA PHE A 73 12.15 16.16 29.97
C PHE A 73 13.38 16.54 29.16
N LYS A 74 13.95 15.57 28.43
CA LYS A 74 15.13 15.73 27.59
C LYS A 74 14.81 16.21 26.17
N GLY A 75 13.70 15.72 25.60
CA GLY A 75 13.33 15.99 24.22
C GLY A 75 12.51 14.88 23.61
N TYR A 76 12.62 14.73 22.27
CA TYR A 76 11.94 13.70 21.51
C TYR A 76 12.94 12.80 20.80
N THR A 77 12.71 11.48 20.83
CA THR A 77 13.39 10.57 19.92
C THR A 77 12.45 10.26 18.75
N VAL A 78 12.93 10.49 17.52
CA VAL A 78 12.26 10.13 16.30
C VAL A 78 12.97 8.92 15.72
N ILE A 79 12.25 7.84 15.45
CA ILE A 79 12.77 6.62 14.83
C ILE A 79 11.95 6.35 13.59
N THR A 80 12.61 6.25 12.44
CA THR A 80 11.99 5.88 11.17
C THR A 80 12.53 4.54 10.72
N ASN A 81 11.66 3.56 10.57
CA ASN A 81 11.97 2.23 10.10
C ASN A 81 11.43 1.99 8.69
N ARG A 82 12.16 1.23 7.89
CA ARG A 82 11.60 0.59 6.70
C ARG A 82 10.70 -0.55 7.13
N VAL A 83 9.53 -0.63 6.53
CA VAL A 83 8.56 -1.69 6.83
C VAL A 83 8.07 -2.33 5.53
N ASP A 84 7.67 -3.60 5.59
CA ASP A 84 7.06 -4.30 4.48
C ASP A 84 5.59 -3.89 4.27
N SER A 85 4.91 -4.52 3.30
CA SER A 85 3.50 -4.27 3.00
C SER A 85 2.56 -4.61 4.16
N LEU A 86 2.98 -5.46 5.09
CA LEU A 86 2.22 -5.88 6.28
C LEU A 86 2.55 -5.02 7.51
N GLY A 87 3.58 -4.16 7.43
CA GLY A 87 4.04 -3.31 8.54
C GLY A 87 5.15 -3.92 9.39
N SER A 88 5.71 -5.07 9.00
CA SER A 88 6.85 -5.68 9.70
C SER A 88 8.12 -4.88 9.45
N THR A 89 8.89 -4.63 10.49
CA THR A 89 10.15 -3.88 10.39
C THR A 89 11.18 -4.64 9.58
N LEU A 90 11.70 -4.01 8.52
CA LEU A 90 12.78 -4.51 7.68
C LEU A 90 14.15 -3.96 8.10
N GLY A 91 14.17 -2.79 8.74
CA GLY A 91 15.40 -2.17 9.22
C GLY A 91 15.23 -0.69 9.58
N LEU A 92 16.22 -0.16 10.29
CA LEU A 92 16.28 1.25 10.64
C LEU A 92 16.61 2.08 9.39
N GLN A 93 15.86 3.15 9.16
CA GLN A 93 16.14 4.17 8.13
C GLN A 93 16.83 5.39 8.73
N ASP A 94 16.32 5.85 9.86
CA ASP A 94 16.81 7.05 10.51
C ASP A 94 16.48 7.05 12.01
N SER A 95 17.32 7.70 12.82
CA SER A 95 17.06 7.93 14.24
C SER A 95 17.68 9.24 14.69
N ALA A 96 16.88 10.11 15.30
CA ALA A 96 17.33 11.41 15.78
C ALA A 96 16.80 11.71 17.20
N LEU A 97 17.60 12.42 17.98
CA LEU A 97 17.17 13.06 19.23
C LEU A 97 16.98 14.55 18.97
N ILE A 98 15.77 15.04 19.16
CA ILE A 98 15.39 16.44 19.07
C ILE A 98 15.33 16.99 20.49
N ALA A 99 16.23 17.89 20.84
CA ALA A 99 16.37 18.39 22.19
C ALA A 99 15.16 19.23 22.67
N LYS A 100 14.98 19.31 23.98
CA LYS A 100 13.98 20.19 24.59
C LYS A 100 14.21 21.64 24.15
N GLY A 101 13.14 22.28 23.66
CA GLY A 101 13.17 23.64 23.13
C GLY A 101 13.45 23.76 21.65
N ASP A 102 13.85 22.68 21.01
CA ASP A 102 13.98 22.63 19.55
C ASP A 102 12.59 22.48 18.87
N SER A 103 12.61 22.47 17.56
CA SER A 103 11.39 22.34 16.75
C SER A 103 10.72 20.97 16.95
N THR A 104 9.39 20.95 16.79
CA THR A 104 8.59 19.70 16.78
C THR A 104 8.49 19.11 15.36
N PHE A 105 9.61 19.05 14.67
CA PHE A 105 9.71 18.38 13.37
C PHE A 105 11.10 17.80 13.17
N HIS A 106 11.19 16.80 12.30
CA HIS A 106 12.42 16.17 11.84
C HIS A 106 12.32 15.82 10.36
N ASN A 107 13.39 16.08 9.62
CA ASN A 107 13.48 15.73 8.21
C ASN A 107 14.28 14.43 8.06
N VAL A 108 13.74 13.49 7.31
CA VAL A 108 14.36 12.20 7.02
C VAL A 108 14.59 12.04 5.53
N THR A 109 15.74 11.45 5.18
CA THR A 109 16.02 11.01 3.81
C THR A 109 15.52 9.59 3.61
N LEU A 110 14.73 9.38 2.56
CA LEU A 110 14.17 8.08 2.18
C LEU A 110 14.95 7.49 1.00
N ASP A 111 14.89 6.17 0.84
CA ASP A 111 15.51 5.48 -0.29
C ASP A 111 14.88 5.94 -1.62
N ALA A 112 15.71 6.10 -2.65
CA ALA A 112 15.28 6.59 -3.95
C ALA A 112 14.33 5.63 -4.70
N GLY A 113 14.45 4.33 -4.45
CA GLY A 113 13.76 3.27 -5.18
C GLY A 113 12.27 3.08 -4.89
N ARG A 114 11.67 3.86 -3.99
CA ARG A 114 10.23 3.76 -3.61
C ARG A 114 9.71 2.37 -3.22
N GLN A 115 10.60 1.44 -2.95
CA GLN A 115 10.26 0.03 -2.69
C GLN A 115 9.80 -0.23 -1.26
N TYR A 116 9.89 0.79 -0.39
CA TYR A 116 9.58 0.66 1.02
C TYR A 116 8.46 1.60 1.46
N ARG A 117 7.74 1.13 2.41
CA ARG A 117 6.91 1.89 3.32
C ARG A 117 7.77 2.24 4.53
N TYR A 118 7.54 3.38 5.16
CA TYR A 118 8.27 3.78 6.35
C TYR A 118 7.30 4.01 7.48
N GLN A 119 7.69 3.62 8.68
CA GLN A 119 6.96 3.93 9.89
C GLN A 119 7.83 4.83 10.74
N SER A 120 7.34 6.04 11.03
CA SER A 120 7.98 6.97 11.95
C SER A 120 7.27 6.94 13.28
N SER A 121 8.07 6.78 14.35
CA SER A 121 7.64 6.74 15.75
C SER A 121 8.31 7.87 16.50
N VAL A 122 7.53 8.68 17.21
CA VAL A 122 8.04 9.79 18.03
C VAL A 122 7.75 9.48 19.48
N TYR A 123 8.76 9.60 20.32
CA TYR A 123 8.72 9.32 21.74
C TYR A 123 9.12 10.57 22.53
N SER A 124 8.45 10.88 23.62
CA SER A 124 8.98 11.76 24.66
C SER A 124 10.07 11.05 25.46
N VAL A 125 11.16 11.73 25.80
CA VAL A 125 12.34 11.12 26.45
C VAL A 125 12.74 11.92 27.69
N ARG A 126 13.03 11.23 28.78
CA ARG A 126 13.62 11.80 30.04
C ARG A 126 15.14 11.83 29.98
N ASN A 127 15.73 12.57 30.93
CA ASN A 127 17.18 12.64 31.08
C ASN A 127 17.82 11.27 31.40
N ASP A 128 17.10 10.37 32.04
CA ASP A 128 17.53 9.00 32.33
C ASP A 128 17.44 8.06 31.14
N GLY A 129 16.90 8.52 30.01
CA GLY A 129 16.71 7.75 28.78
C GLY A 129 15.37 6.98 28.68
N SER A 130 14.55 7.02 29.74
CA SER A 130 13.21 6.41 29.69
C SER A 130 12.33 7.11 28.64
N ARG A 131 11.40 6.35 28.01
CA ARG A 131 10.58 6.82 26.90
C ARG A 131 9.09 6.66 27.17
N SER A 132 8.29 7.55 26.60
CA SER A 132 6.84 7.41 26.52
C SER A 132 6.43 6.25 25.61
N GLN A 133 5.13 5.98 25.51
CA GLN A 133 4.56 5.26 24.37
C GLN A 133 4.87 5.99 23.07
N ALA A 134 4.93 5.25 21.97
CA ALA A 134 5.14 5.82 20.65
C ALA A 134 3.88 6.51 20.11
N ALA A 135 4.03 7.70 19.53
CA ALA A 135 3.09 8.23 18.57
C ALA A 135 3.63 7.93 17.16
N THR A 136 2.83 7.32 16.30
CA THR A 136 3.31 6.80 15.02
C THR A 136 2.57 7.39 13.83
N SER A 137 3.27 7.48 12.70
CA SER A 137 2.69 7.76 11.39
C SER A 137 3.36 6.89 10.33
N VAL A 138 2.66 6.65 9.23
CA VAL A 138 3.16 5.84 8.11
C VAL A 138 3.44 6.73 6.91
N ILE A 139 4.61 6.54 6.33
CA ILE A 139 5.06 7.22 5.11
C ILE A 139 5.00 6.22 3.96
N TYR A 140 4.25 6.57 2.92
CA TYR A 140 4.30 5.86 1.65
C TYR A 140 5.21 6.60 0.70
N ALA A 141 6.19 5.92 0.13
CA ALA A 141 7.09 6.52 -0.84
C ALA A 141 6.39 6.99 -2.13
N GLY A 142 5.11 6.72 -2.26
CA GLY A 142 4.26 7.10 -3.38
C GLY A 142 4.37 6.15 -4.56
N VAL A 143 3.41 6.26 -5.47
CA VAL A 143 3.38 5.50 -6.72
C VAL A 143 4.21 6.21 -7.80
N TYR A 144 4.63 5.48 -8.83
CA TYR A 144 4.98 6.07 -10.11
C TYR A 144 3.68 6.35 -10.87
N GLU A 145 3.62 7.51 -11.51
CA GLU A 145 2.46 7.94 -12.25
C GLU A 145 2.88 8.38 -13.66
N ALA A 146 2.20 7.88 -14.67
CA ALA A 146 2.35 8.30 -16.06
C ALA A 146 1.01 8.81 -16.58
N THR A 147 0.97 10.11 -16.85
CA THR A 147 -0.18 10.84 -17.39
C THR A 147 -0.01 11.21 -18.86
N SER A 148 0.98 10.62 -19.52
CA SER A 148 1.41 10.97 -20.87
C SER A 148 0.81 10.09 -21.97
N ASN A 149 -0.43 9.61 -21.79
CA ASN A 149 -1.12 8.83 -22.81
C ASN A 149 -0.38 7.56 -23.26
N SER A 150 -0.07 6.68 -22.34
CA SER A 150 0.36 5.33 -22.67
C SER A 150 -0.66 4.65 -23.59
N LYS A 151 -0.21 3.80 -24.48
CA LYS A 151 -1.05 3.21 -25.52
C LYS A 151 -0.92 1.69 -25.54
N ILE A 152 -1.99 1.02 -25.93
CA ILE A 152 -2.01 -0.40 -26.28
C ILE A 152 -2.91 -0.57 -27.50
N ASP A 153 -2.46 -1.32 -28.48
CA ASP A 153 -3.24 -1.61 -29.68
C ASP A 153 -4.04 -2.89 -29.50
N GLU A 154 -5.20 -2.95 -30.12
CA GLU A 154 -5.96 -4.19 -30.23
C GLU A 154 -5.17 -5.23 -31.02
N PHE A 155 -5.25 -6.50 -30.62
CA PHE A 155 -4.62 -7.60 -31.36
C PHE A 155 -5.16 -7.67 -32.79
N SER A 156 -4.25 -7.56 -33.71
CA SER A 156 -4.54 -7.63 -35.14
C SER A 156 -3.34 -8.26 -35.86
N ASN A 157 -3.57 -8.70 -37.11
CA ASN A 157 -2.51 -9.22 -37.97
C ASN A 157 -1.61 -8.10 -38.56
N ALA A 158 -1.88 -6.86 -38.25
CA ALA A 158 -1.03 -5.75 -38.66
C ALA A 158 0.30 -5.81 -37.89
N ALA A 159 1.42 -5.82 -38.61
CA ALA A 159 2.76 -5.91 -38.03
C ALA A 159 3.11 -4.76 -37.06
N SER A 160 2.41 -3.61 -37.20
CA SER A 160 2.57 -2.45 -36.32
C SER A 160 1.78 -2.56 -35.01
N ALA A 161 0.80 -3.45 -34.90
CA ALA A 161 -0.05 -3.57 -33.71
C ALA A 161 0.74 -4.15 -32.53
N LYS A 162 0.79 -3.38 -31.44
CA LYS A 162 1.42 -3.79 -30.17
C LYS A 162 0.34 -4.00 -29.12
N SER A 163 -0.21 -5.22 -29.07
CA SER A 163 -1.35 -5.55 -28.22
C SER A 163 -1.01 -6.10 -26.84
N GLY A 164 0.26 -6.11 -26.48
CA GLY A 164 0.75 -6.38 -25.15
C GLY A 164 1.27 -5.12 -24.47
N PHE A 165 1.09 -5.03 -23.15
CA PHE A 165 1.65 -3.97 -22.32
C PHE A 165 2.20 -4.55 -21.02
N GLY A 166 3.35 -4.07 -20.56
CA GLY A 166 3.95 -4.47 -19.31
C GLY A 166 4.54 -3.32 -18.55
N TRP A 167 4.69 -3.47 -17.25
CA TRP A 167 5.21 -2.45 -16.34
C TRP A 167 6.46 -2.93 -15.62
N ASP A 168 7.43 -2.01 -15.50
CA ASP A 168 8.58 -2.18 -14.61
C ASP A 168 8.28 -1.47 -13.28
N PRO A 169 8.08 -2.20 -12.18
CA PRO A 169 7.76 -1.60 -10.88
C PRO A 169 8.91 -0.82 -10.26
N PHE A 170 10.15 -1.00 -10.72
CA PHE A 170 11.33 -0.33 -10.17
C PHE A 170 11.56 1.05 -10.79
N THR A 171 11.26 1.19 -12.07
CA THR A 171 11.39 2.46 -12.80
C THR A 171 10.08 3.19 -12.99
N GLY A 172 8.95 2.48 -12.85
CA GLY A 172 7.62 3.01 -13.13
C GLY A 172 7.30 3.11 -14.61
N LEU A 173 8.16 2.56 -15.50
CA LEU A 173 7.97 2.62 -16.94
C LEU A 173 7.02 1.53 -17.43
N GLY A 174 6.10 1.93 -18.29
CA GLY A 174 5.25 1.02 -19.07
C GLY A 174 5.73 0.92 -20.51
N THR A 175 5.69 -0.28 -21.07
CA THR A 175 6.18 -0.56 -22.43
C THR A 175 5.17 -1.38 -23.23
N GLN A 176 4.96 -0.99 -24.49
CA GLN A 176 4.16 -1.76 -25.46
C GLN A 176 4.99 -2.88 -26.08
N TYR A 177 4.37 -4.04 -26.26
CA TYR A 177 4.96 -5.22 -26.91
C TYR A 177 4.05 -5.79 -28.00
N SER A 178 4.65 -6.34 -29.04
CA SER A 178 3.90 -7.28 -29.92
C SER A 178 3.54 -8.53 -29.10
N TYR A 179 2.31 -9.01 -29.29
CA TYR A 179 1.82 -10.16 -28.55
C TYR A 179 2.37 -11.46 -29.13
N SER A 180 3.45 -11.93 -28.58
CA SER A 180 4.18 -13.12 -29.05
C SER A 180 4.82 -13.86 -27.86
N SER A 181 5.15 -15.12 -28.05
CA SER A 181 5.82 -15.94 -27.04
C SER A 181 7.20 -15.42 -26.65
N SER A 182 7.91 -14.71 -27.54
CA SER A 182 9.20 -14.08 -27.21
C SER A 182 9.08 -12.92 -26.24
N ASN A 183 7.91 -12.29 -26.14
CA ASN A 183 7.63 -11.18 -25.24
C ASN A 183 6.79 -11.59 -24.01
N SER A 184 6.37 -12.86 -23.93
CA SER A 184 5.39 -13.33 -22.94
C SER A 184 5.75 -13.01 -21.49
N ALA A 185 7.03 -13.07 -21.14
CA ALA A 185 7.53 -12.76 -19.78
C ALA A 185 7.45 -11.26 -19.41
N MET A 186 7.24 -10.39 -20.40
CA MET A 186 7.22 -8.92 -20.22
C MET A 186 5.81 -8.34 -20.29
N ILE A 187 4.81 -9.13 -20.69
CA ILE A 187 3.43 -8.66 -20.92
C ILE A 187 2.57 -8.95 -19.70
N ASP A 188 2.03 -7.90 -19.08
CA ASP A 188 1.08 -7.97 -17.97
C ASP A 188 -0.37 -7.79 -18.43
N LEU A 189 -0.59 -7.13 -19.56
CA LEU A 189 -1.92 -6.81 -20.08
C LEU A 189 -1.98 -7.05 -21.59
N HIS A 190 -3.06 -7.65 -22.07
CA HIS A 190 -3.32 -7.86 -23.49
C HIS A 190 -4.67 -7.24 -23.88
N LEU A 191 -4.71 -6.57 -25.03
CA LEU A 191 -5.94 -5.97 -25.58
C LEU A 191 -6.41 -6.74 -26.82
N ARG A 192 -7.65 -7.20 -26.79
CA ARG A 192 -8.26 -7.93 -27.91
C ARG A 192 -9.77 -7.74 -27.97
N SER A 193 -10.32 -7.65 -29.17
CA SER A 193 -11.76 -7.83 -29.40
C SER A 193 -12.12 -9.31 -29.49
N THR A 194 -13.25 -9.63 -28.89
CA THR A 194 -13.98 -10.88 -29.12
C THR A 194 -15.41 -10.53 -29.58
N GLY A 195 -16.23 -11.49 -29.96
CA GLY A 195 -17.59 -11.22 -30.41
C GLY A 195 -18.47 -10.40 -29.46
N THR A 196 -18.02 -10.16 -28.24
CA THR A 196 -18.68 -9.35 -27.18
C THR A 196 -18.12 -7.95 -27.04
N GLY A 197 -17.08 -7.57 -27.79
CA GLY A 197 -16.45 -6.25 -27.69
C GLY A 197 -14.96 -6.26 -27.34
N LEU A 198 -14.43 -5.07 -27.09
CA LEU A 198 -13.02 -4.86 -26.75
C LEU A 198 -12.79 -5.19 -25.28
N ASN A 199 -11.78 -6.01 -24.99
CA ASN A 199 -11.49 -6.45 -23.63
C ASN A 199 -9.99 -6.36 -23.30
N PHE A 200 -9.69 -6.06 -22.06
CA PHE A 200 -8.41 -6.36 -21.44
C PHE A 200 -8.40 -7.81 -20.98
N TYR A 201 -7.31 -8.49 -21.24
CA TYR A 201 -7.07 -9.88 -20.86
C TYR A 201 -5.80 -10.01 -20.04
N SER A 202 -5.83 -10.93 -19.07
CA SER A 202 -4.62 -11.57 -18.58
C SER A 202 -3.94 -12.30 -19.74
N PRO A 203 -2.64 -12.18 -19.96
CA PRO A 203 -1.94 -12.92 -21.02
C PRO A 203 -2.12 -14.45 -20.93
N SER A 204 -2.38 -14.97 -19.72
CA SER A 204 -2.65 -16.40 -19.48
C SER A 204 -4.14 -16.81 -19.63
N ALA A 205 -5.04 -15.87 -19.91
CA ALA A 205 -6.45 -16.19 -20.08
C ALA A 205 -6.64 -17.19 -21.25
N PRO A 206 -7.46 -18.26 -21.10
CA PRO A 206 -7.55 -19.34 -22.09
C PRO A 206 -7.84 -18.87 -23.52
N ALA A 207 -8.64 -17.80 -23.67
CA ALA A 207 -9.02 -17.25 -24.98
C ALA A 207 -7.87 -16.60 -25.76
N VAL A 208 -6.75 -16.26 -25.07
CA VAL A 208 -5.65 -15.49 -25.66
C VAL A 208 -4.28 -16.03 -25.29
N SER A 209 -4.20 -17.11 -24.53
CA SER A 209 -2.96 -17.62 -23.92
C SER A 209 -1.86 -17.89 -24.95
N ILE A 210 -0.64 -17.46 -24.61
CA ILE A 210 0.61 -17.81 -25.32
C ILE A 210 1.53 -18.55 -24.35
N THR A 211 2.54 -19.23 -24.89
CA THR A 211 3.50 -19.99 -24.09
C THR A 211 4.20 -19.10 -23.07
N ASN A 212 4.28 -19.55 -21.82
CA ASN A 212 4.88 -18.83 -20.69
C ASN A 212 4.22 -17.45 -20.40
N ALA A 213 2.95 -17.32 -20.71
CA ALA A 213 2.19 -16.10 -20.45
C ALA A 213 2.08 -15.81 -18.93
N ARG A 214 2.22 -14.54 -18.57
CA ARG A 214 2.08 -14.07 -17.18
C ARG A 214 0.63 -14.14 -16.73
N GLN A 215 0.44 -14.52 -15.47
CA GLN A 215 -0.86 -14.53 -14.81
C GLN A 215 -1.15 -13.17 -14.19
N THR A 216 -2.15 -12.48 -14.71
CA THR A 216 -2.58 -11.17 -14.23
C THR A 216 -4.04 -11.24 -13.79
N LYS A 217 -4.43 -10.45 -12.82
CA LYS A 217 -5.84 -10.29 -12.43
C LYS A 217 -6.26 -8.84 -12.63
N ILE A 218 -7.50 -8.65 -13.06
CA ILE A 218 -8.04 -7.35 -13.42
C ILE A 218 -9.36 -7.13 -12.68
N GLY A 219 -9.62 -5.90 -12.23
CA GLY A 219 -10.89 -5.51 -11.60
C GLY A 219 -11.25 -4.08 -11.97
N LEU A 220 -12.54 -3.76 -12.03
CA LEU A 220 -13.04 -2.39 -12.23
C LEU A 220 -13.07 -1.66 -10.88
N ILE A 221 -12.49 -0.46 -10.79
CA ILE A 221 -12.58 0.41 -9.60
C ILE A 221 -13.78 1.36 -9.70
N GLY A 222 -14.03 1.89 -10.91
CA GLY A 222 -15.04 2.90 -11.18
C GLY A 222 -14.70 3.71 -12.41
N THR A 223 -15.17 4.95 -12.49
CA THR A 223 -14.98 5.84 -13.64
C THR A 223 -14.40 7.18 -13.23
N GLY A 224 -13.63 7.79 -14.12
CA GLY A 224 -13.16 9.16 -14.02
C GLY A 224 -12.04 9.40 -13.01
N GLN A 225 -11.73 10.68 -12.83
CA GLN A 225 -10.62 11.15 -11.98
C GLN A 225 -10.76 10.67 -10.53
N ALA A 226 -11.96 10.73 -9.96
CA ALA A 226 -12.18 10.33 -8.56
C ALA A 226 -11.83 8.85 -8.31
N ALA A 227 -12.15 7.95 -9.25
CA ALA A 227 -11.75 6.55 -9.18
C ALA A 227 -10.24 6.37 -9.38
N PHE A 228 -9.62 7.17 -10.26
CA PHE A 228 -8.18 7.17 -10.48
C PHE A 228 -7.40 7.69 -9.27
N ASP A 229 -7.95 8.64 -8.51
CA ASP A 229 -7.32 9.20 -7.31
C ASP A 229 -7.60 8.40 -6.04
N LYS A 230 -8.63 7.54 -6.03
CA LYS A 230 -8.90 6.65 -4.90
C LYS A 230 -7.66 5.79 -4.59
N ALA A 231 -6.98 6.09 -3.48
CA ALA A 231 -5.69 5.48 -3.15
C ALA A 231 -5.78 4.20 -2.33
N GLU A 232 -6.81 4.07 -1.49
CA GLU A 232 -6.94 3.05 -0.46
C GLU A 232 -8.29 2.31 -0.55
N ASN A 233 -8.43 1.24 0.17
CA ASN A 233 -9.64 0.39 0.20
C ASN A 233 -10.07 -0.09 -1.20
N LEU A 234 -9.08 -0.45 -2.02
CA LEU A 234 -9.31 -1.02 -3.34
C LEU A 234 -9.61 -2.52 -3.18
N GLU A 235 -10.62 -3.00 -3.91
CA GLU A 235 -10.93 -4.43 -3.93
C GLU A 235 -9.84 -5.23 -4.65
N GLU A 236 -9.63 -6.48 -4.23
CA GLU A 236 -8.67 -7.37 -4.88
C GLU A 236 -9.15 -7.74 -6.28
N PRO A 237 -8.39 -7.47 -7.35
CA PRO A 237 -8.78 -7.85 -8.70
C PRO A 237 -8.73 -9.37 -8.84
N ASN A 238 -9.75 -9.95 -9.49
CA ASN A 238 -9.92 -11.40 -9.56
C ASN A 238 -10.30 -11.94 -10.95
N LEU A 239 -10.52 -11.06 -11.94
CA LEU A 239 -10.92 -11.47 -13.29
C LEU A 239 -9.71 -11.67 -14.20
N ASP A 240 -9.83 -12.63 -15.13
CA ASP A 240 -8.84 -12.87 -16.19
C ASP A 240 -9.10 -12.02 -17.45
N ASN A 241 -10.29 -11.45 -17.57
CA ASN A 241 -10.62 -10.49 -18.61
C ASN A 241 -11.75 -9.57 -18.15
N ILE A 242 -11.82 -8.39 -18.77
CA ILE A 242 -12.85 -7.39 -18.50
C ILE A 242 -13.08 -6.50 -19.73
N ALA A 243 -14.35 -6.11 -19.97
CA ALA A 243 -14.68 -5.17 -21.02
C ALA A 243 -14.00 -3.80 -20.82
N VAL A 244 -13.46 -3.24 -21.91
CA VAL A 244 -12.81 -1.94 -21.92
C VAL A 244 -13.80 -0.86 -22.34
N ALA A 245 -13.92 0.16 -21.53
CA ALA A 245 -14.69 1.35 -21.85
C ALA A 245 -13.89 2.62 -21.55
N GLN A 246 -14.14 3.66 -22.33
CA GLN A 246 -13.59 4.99 -22.08
C GLN A 246 -14.02 5.49 -20.70
N ASP A 247 -13.15 6.20 -20.03
CA ASP A 247 -13.28 6.75 -18.68
C ASP A 247 -13.27 5.71 -17.54
N ASN A 248 -13.29 4.41 -17.84
CA ASN A 248 -13.17 3.37 -16.83
C ASN A 248 -11.75 3.35 -16.21
N VAL A 249 -11.71 3.04 -14.92
CA VAL A 249 -10.48 2.86 -14.13
C VAL A 249 -10.41 1.41 -13.65
N TYR A 250 -9.33 0.74 -13.99
CA TYR A 250 -9.08 -0.66 -13.66
C TYR A 250 -7.94 -0.79 -12.66
N LEU A 251 -8.04 -1.77 -11.77
CA LEU A 251 -6.93 -2.25 -10.96
C LEU A 251 -6.40 -3.55 -11.55
N ILE A 252 -5.10 -3.62 -11.72
CA ILE A 252 -4.39 -4.77 -12.26
C ILE A 252 -3.42 -5.28 -11.20
N LYS A 253 -3.46 -6.58 -10.94
CA LYS A 253 -2.47 -7.27 -10.12
C LYS A 253 -1.60 -8.11 -11.06
N THR A 254 -0.33 -7.76 -11.18
CA THR A 254 0.64 -8.51 -11.99
C THR A 254 0.99 -9.85 -11.36
N GLN A 255 1.55 -10.77 -12.13
CA GLN A 255 2.04 -12.06 -11.64
C GLN A 255 3.02 -11.92 -10.47
N ASP A 256 3.85 -10.86 -10.47
CA ASP A 256 4.84 -10.60 -9.43
C ASP A 256 4.26 -9.92 -8.19
N ASN A 257 2.91 -9.82 -8.14
CA ASN A 257 2.18 -9.23 -7.03
C ASN A 257 2.39 -7.71 -6.85
N TYR A 258 2.56 -6.98 -7.97
CA TYR A 258 2.48 -5.52 -7.99
C TYR A 258 1.09 -5.06 -8.43
N TYR A 259 0.69 -3.88 -7.97
CA TYR A 259 -0.61 -3.30 -8.32
C TYR A 259 -0.43 -2.11 -9.24
N VAL A 260 -1.19 -2.10 -10.33
CA VAL A 260 -1.23 -1.02 -11.32
C VAL A 260 -2.66 -0.55 -11.49
N LYS A 261 -2.88 0.75 -11.44
CA LYS A 261 -4.16 1.36 -11.77
C LYS A 261 -4.06 1.94 -13.17
N VAL A 262 -5.05 1.66 -14.00
CA VAL A 262 -5.12 2.10 -15.40
C VAL A 262 -6.42 2.87 -15.61
N TRP A 263 -6.34 4.10 -16.10
CA TRP A 263 -7.48 4.94 -16.47
C TRP A 263 -7.53 5.11 -17.99
N VAL A 264 -8.55 4.56 -18.62
CA VAL A 264 -8.77 4.63 -20.08
C VAL A 264 -9.21 6.04 -20.46
N LYS A 265 -8.38 6.75 -21.23
CA LYS A 265 -8.62 8.13 -21.66
C LYS A 265 -9.35 8.19 -22.98
N SER A 266 -9.00 7.31 -23.92
CA SER A 266 -9.65 7.25 -25.23
C SER A 266 -9.53 5.87 -25.87
N ILE A 267 -10.48 5.58 -26.76
CA ILE A 267 -10.49 4.40 -27.63
C ILE A 267 -10.67 4.90 -29.04
N VAL A 268 -9.68 4.74 -29.91
CA VAL A 268 -9.67 5.27 -31.27
C VAL A 268 -9.34 4.16 -32.26
N LYS A 269 -10.06 4.08 -33.36
CA LYS A 269 -9.71 3.19 -34.48
C LYS A 269 -8.50 3.70 -35.23
N THR A 270 -7.51 2.84 -35.43
CA THR A 270 -6.25 3.14 -36.10
C THR A 270 -6.13 2.32 -37.38
N GLY A 271 -5.26 2.76 -38.31
CA GLY A 271 -4.95 2.01 -39.54
C GLY A 271 -6.14 1.77 -40.46
N ASN A 272 -6.85 2.83 -40.84
CA ASN A 272 -8.05 2.75 -41.67
C ASN A 272 -9.13 1.83 -41.08
N ASN A 273 -9.33 1.89 -39.78
CA ASN A 273 -10.25 1.08 -38.99
C ASN A 273 -9.87 -0.42 -38.88
N SER A 274 -8.60 -0.77 -39.07
CA SER A 274 -8.15 -2.16 -38.95
C SER A 274 -8.11 -2.67 -37.52
N TYR A 275 -7.88 -1.80 -36.50
CA TYR A 275 -7.89 -2.15 -35.09
C TYR A 275 -8.12 -0.92 -34.19
N ASN A 276 -8.43 -1.14 -32.92
CA ASN A 276 -8.55 -0.07 -31.93
C ASN A 276 -7.20 0.19 -31.24
N THR A 277 -6.95 1.44 -30.87
CA THR A 277 -5.87 1.85 -29.94
C THR A 277 -6.52 2.45 -28.72
N VAL A 278 -6.17 1.92 -27.55
CA VAL A 278 -6.59 2.43 -26.25
C VAL A 278 -5.47 3.28 -25.69
N SER A 279 -5.76 4.55 -25.37
CA SER A 279 -4.85 5.43 -24.65
C SER A 279 -5.27 5.50 -23.18
N PHE A 280 -4.31 5.47 -22.27
CA PHE A 280 -4.57 5.45 -20.83
C PHE A 280 -3.45 6.12 -20.03
N ASP A 281 -3.82 6.59 -18.84
CA ASP A 281 -2.89 6.96 -17.79
C ASP A 281 -2.76 5.80 -16.81
N TYR A 282 -1.65 5.71 -16.07
CA TYR A 282 -1.51 4.68 -15.05
C TYR A 282 -0.74 5.16 -13.82
N LYS A 283 -1.00 4.46 -12.69
CA LYS A 283 -0.22 4.54 -11.45
C LYS A 283 0.26 3.15 -11.10
N ILE A 284 1.57 2.99 -10.83
CA ILE A 284 2.13 1.71 -10.40
C ILE A 284 2.67 1.81 -8.99
N GLN A 285 2.29 0.84 -8.15
CA GLN A 285 2.83 0.66 -6.80
C GLN A 285 4.15 -0.11 -6.88
N PRO A 286 5.29 0.52 -6.55
CA PRO A 286 6.59 -0.14 -6.59
C PRO A 286 6.82 -1.11 -5.43
N MET A 287 5.94 -1.13 -4.44
CA MET A 287 6.04 -2.04 -3.32
C MET A 287 5.19 -3.30 -3.54
N LYS A 288 5.84 -4.45 -3.55
CA LYS A 288 5.20 -5.75 -3.76
C LYS A 288 4.14 -6.03 -2.70
N GLY A 289 2.96 -6.46 -3.12
CA GLY A 289 1.84 -6.81 -2.24
C GLY A 289 1.10 -5.63 -1.61
N LEU A 290 1.53 -4.38 -1.82
CA LEU A 290 0.86 -3.21 -1.27
C LEU A 290 -0.21 -2.68 -2.24
N ARG A 291 -1.48 -2.71 -1.81
CA ARG A 291 -2.63 -2.24 -2.59
C ARG A 291 -3.05 -0.81 -2.24
N VAL A 292 -2.07 0.04 -1.99
CA VAL A 292 -2.25 1.47 -1.75
C VAL A 292 -1.58 2.24 -2.89
N LEU A 293 -2.37 2.97 -3.70
CA LEU A 293 -1.88 3.69 -4.87
C LEU A 293 -1.99 5.20 -4.64
N LYS A 294 -1.33 5.68 -3.60
CA LYS A 294 -1.31 7.10 -3.22
C LYS A 294 -0.28 7.85 -4.04
N SER A 295 -0.72 8.86 -4.80
CA SER A 295 0.17 9.79 -5.49
C SER A 295 0.99 10.60 -4.47
N ARG A 296 2.12 11.14 -4.93
CA ARG A 296 2.90 12.10 -4.15
C ARG A 296 2.27 13.49 -4.30
N HIS A 297 1.70 13.98 -3.26
CA HIS A 297 1.33 15.40 -3.14
C HIS A 297 1.61 15.86 -1.71
#